data_12af90cdd0674a694f2b8b76d0dbdcb4
#
_entry.id   12af90cdd0674a694f2b8b76d0dbdcb4
#
_cell.length_a   1.000
_cell.length_b   1.000
_cell.length_c   1.000
_cell.angle_alpha   90.00
_cell.angle_beta   90.00
_cell.angle_gamma   90.00
#
_symmetry.space_group_name_H-M   'P 1'
#
loop_
_entity.id
_entity.type
_entity.pdbx_description
1 polymer ?
#
loop_
_entity_poly.entity_id
_entity_poly.type
_entity_poly.pdbx_seq_one_letter_code
_entity_poly.pdbx_strand_id
1 'polypeptide(L)'
;MNPSVRLVLWALLLMLLGLPVSRAQEDDGAGPPDGGNGMGQVFGRGNGVRGTVTASAANRFTIRTDEGDTYQIFYSPNTRLMKDRQPIEAAEVHVGDMLMAGGLVDAKARTVGAVLVIDIDAKEVQQARAAFGKTWVMGKVTAIHDLKITIERAGDKQTQVVAVDENTSFRKRREDVTLADVKVGDMISAQGALHADTFLATTLRIMPPRAIGQANGVPIQ
;
A
#
# COMPACT_ATOMS: atom_id res chain seq x y z
N MET A 1 -33.89 46.74 -5.90
CA MET A 1 -35.34 46.48 -6.20
C MET A 1 -35.52 44.96 -6.09
N ASN A 2 -36.17 44.55 -4.99
CA ASN A 2 -36.68 43.17 -4.81
C ASN A 2 -37.86 42.91 -5.78
N PRO A 3 -38.12 41.67 -6.14
CA PRO A 3 -39.18 40.95 -5.45
C PRO A 3 -38.83 39.46 -5.27
N SER A 4 -38.90 38.93 -4.06
CA SER A 4 -40.13 38.44 -3.40
C SER A 4 -40.78 37.21 -4.02
N VAL A 5 -40.60 36.08 -3.32
CA VAL A 5 -41.64 35.15 -2.85
C VAL A 5 -42.66 34.66 -3.90
N ARG A 6 -42.59 33.34 -4.15
CA ARG A 6 -43.79 32.54 -4.36
C ARG A 6 -43.60 31.11 -3.80
N LEU A 7 -44.05 31.01 -2.59
CA LEU A 7 -44.49 29.80 -1.89
C LEU A 7 -45.98 29.64 -2.22
N VAL A 8 -46.39 28.51 -2.75
CA VAL A 8 -47.77 27.97 -2.68
C VAL A 8 -47.69 26.52 -3.09
N LEU A 9 -47.75 25.61 -2.15
CA LEU A 9 -48.84 24.66 -1.90
C LEU A 9 -49.49 24.00 -3.13
N TRP A 10 -49.22 22.70 -3.27
CA TRP A 10 -50.27 21.73 -3.63
C TRP A 10 -50.08 20.49 -2.78
N ALA A 11 -50.95 20.41 -1.76
CA ALA A 11 -51.23 19.19 -1.04
C ALA A 11 -52.57 18.64 -1.58
N LEU A 12 -52.72 17.34 -1.45
CA LEU A 12 -53.94 16.54 -1.57
C LEU A 12 -54.41 16.13 -2.98
N LEU A 13 -54.18 14.87 -3.31
CA LEU A 13 -55.30 13.95 -3.52
C LEU A 13 -54.85 12.52 -3.25
N LEU A 14 -55.42 11.95 -2.22
CA LEU A 14 -55.42 10.55 -1.82
C LEU A 14 -56.35 9.76 -2.76
N MET A 15 -56.03 8.53 -3.14
CA MET A 15 -56.71 7.30 -2.75
C MET A 15 -56.51 6.14 -3.76
N LEU A 16 -56.11 5.06 -3.21
CA LEU A 16 -56.45 3.68 -3.52
C LEU A 16 -56.19 3.13 -4.93
N LEU A 17 -55.22 2.25 -5.00
CA LEU A 17 -55.43 0.91 -5.51
C LEU A 17 -54.27 0.04 -5.00
N GLY A 18 -54.56 -0.85 -4.07
CA GLY A 18 -53.63 -1.85 -3.56
C GLY A 18 -53.26 -2.83 -4.68
N LEU A 19 -51.96 -2.87 -4.99
CA LEU A 19 -51.32 -3.97 -5.68
C LEU A 19 -50.23 -4.53 -4.75
N PRO A 20 -50.09 -5.84 -4.65
CA PRO A 20 -49.07 -6.43 -3.82
C PRO A 20 -47.69 -6.04 -4.40
N VAL A 21 -46.90 -5.28 -3.64
CA VAL A 21 -45.51 -5.12 -3.92
C VAL A 21 -44.82 -6.46 -3.68
N SER A 22 -44.59 -7.19 -4.77
CA SER A 22 -43.59 -8.25 -4.77
C SER A 22 -42.30 -7.59 -4.29
N ARG A 23 -41.83 -8.00 -3.12
CA ARG A 23 -40.43 -7.76 -2.73
C ARG A 23 -39.60 -8.48 -3.78
N ALA A 24 -39.14 -7.73 -4.76
CA ALA A 24 -37.93 -8.08 -5.48
C ALA A 24 -36.86 -8.16 -4.40
N GLN A 25 -36.29 -9.31 -4.27
CA GLN A 25 -35.09 -9.57 -3.53
C GLN A 25 -34.05 -8.61 -4.10
N GLU A 26 -33.67 -7.58 -3.33
CA GLU A 26 -32.53 -6.77 -3.65
C GLU A 26 -31.35 -7.74 -3.68
N ASP A 27 -30.96 -8.07 -4.89
CA ASP A 27 -29.67 -8.65 -5.22
C ASP A 27 -28.65 -7.66 -4.63
N ASP A 28 -27.99 -8.09 -3.56
CA ASP A 28 -26.92 -7.32 -2.93
C ASP A 28 -25.88 -7.08 -4.00
N GLY A 29 -26.02 -5.96 -4.69
CA GLY A 29 -25.18 -5.54 -5.78
C GLY A 29 -23.74 -5.61 -5.32
N ALA A 30 -22.99 -6.54 -5.91
CA ALA A 30 -21.56 -6.55 -5.86
C ALA A 30 -21.10 -5.14 -6.21
N GLY A 31 -20.72 -4.37 -5.20
CA GLY A 31 -20.07 -3.08 -5.39
C GLY A 31 -18.89 -3.27 -6.34
N PRO A 32 -18.47 -2.25 -7.08
CA PRO A 32 -17.35 -2.36 -7.98
C PRO A 32 -16.17 -2.95 -7.21
N PRO A 33 -15.43 -3.92 -7.78
CA PRO A 33 -14.37 -4.61 -7.08
C PRO A 33 -13.39 -3.57 -6.54
N ASP A 34 -13.33 -3.49 -5.21
CA ASP A 34 -12.36 -2.65 -4.50
C ASP A 34 -10.98 -2.94 -5.07
N GLY A 35 -10.42 -2.01 -5.84
CA GLY A 35 -9.11 -2.13 -6.49
C GLY A 35 -7.94 -2.34 -5.52
N GLY A 36 -8.22 -2.38 -4.20
CA GLY A 36 -7.25 -2.68 -3.15
C GLY A 36 -7.03 -4.16 -2.85
N ASN A 37 -8.04 -5.02 -3.07
CA ASN A 37 -7.93 -6.44 -2.72
C ASN A 37 -7.11 -7.26 -3.73
N GLY A 38 -7.08 -6.88 -5.00
CA GLY A 38 -6.32 -7.58 -6.04
C GLY A 38 -4.80 -7.49 -5.84
N MET A 39 -4.29 -6.32 -5.46
CA MET A 39 -2.86 -6.12 -5.24
C MET A 39 -2.33 -6.89 -4.03
N GLY A 40 -3.11 -6.95 -2.94
CA GLY A 40 -2.75 -7.73 -1.77
C GLY A 40 -2.68 -9.23 -2.02
N GLN A 41 -3.47 -9.76 -2.96
CA GLN A 41 -3.42 -11.17 -3.34
C GLN A 41 -2.23 -11.48 -4.26
N VAL A 42 -1.91 -10.60 -5.18
CA VAL A 42 -0.80 -10.77 -6.13
C VAL A 42 0.56 -10.67 -5.44
N PHE A 43 0.72 -9.74 -4.47
CA PHE A 43 1.97 -9.55 -3.71
C PHE A 43 1.97 -10.18 -2.32
N GLY A 44 0.86 -10.79 -1.90
CA GLY A 44 0.76 -11.48 -0.62
C GLY A 44 1.44 -12.85 -0.62
N ARG A 45 1.97 -13.27 0.55
CA ARG A 45 2.49 -14.63 0.79
C ARG A 45 3.67 -15.06 -0.10
N GLY A 46 4.59 -14.15 -0.42
CA GLY A 46 5.77 -14.53 -1.21
C GLY A 46 5.54 -14.63 -2.72
N ASN A 47 4.39 -14.19 -3.21
CA ASN A 47 4.06 -14.20 -4.64
C ASN A 47 4.60 -13.00 -5.40
N GLY A 48 5.53 -12.24 -4.85
CA GLY A 48 6.08 -11.06 -5.49
C GLY A 48 7.57 -10.89 -5.23
N VAL A 49 8.26 -10.36 -6.24
CA VAL A 49 9.67 -10.00 -6.19
C VAL A 49 9.80 -8.52 -6.50
N ARG A 50 10.71 -7.84 -5.80
CA ARG A 50 11.03 -6.43 -5.99
C ARG A 50 12.51 -6.28 -6.29
N GLY A 51 12.85 -5.39 -7.22
CA GLY A 51 14.24 -5.08 -7.51
C GLY A 51 14.40 -4.02 -8.57
N THR A 52 15.64 -3.58 -8.79
CA THR A 52 16.02 -2.59 -9.79
C THR A 52 16.23 -3.26 -11.14
N VAL A 53 15.68 -2.70 -12.21
CA VAL A 53 15.86 -3.17 -13.59
C VAL A 53 17.32 -3.02 -13.99
N THR A 54 17.92 -4.12 -14.40
CA THR A 54 19.29 -4.16 -14.93
C THR A 54 19.33 -4.42 -16.44
N ALA A 55 18.29 -5.04 -16.98
CA ALA A 55 18.11 -5.23 -18.42
C ALA A 55 16.66 -5.41 -18.80
N SER A 56 16.30 -5.02 -20.02
CA SER A 56 14.99 -5.23 -20.65
C SER A 56 15.14 -5.97 -21.97
N ALA A 57 14.26 -6.93 -22.25
CA ALA A 57 14.19 -7.69 -23.50
C ALA A 57 12.72 -7.88 -23.91
N ALA A 58 12.47 -8.39 -25.11
CA ALA A 58 11.15 -8.41 -25.74
C ALA A 58 9.99 -9.01 -24.90
N ASN A 59 10.27 -9.90 -23.96
CA ASN A 59 9.24 -10.56 -23.12
C ASN A 59 9.67 -10.74 -21.67
N ARG A 60 10.74 -10.05 -21.25
CA ARG A 60 11.24 -10.17 -19.88
C ARG A 60 12.02 -8.94 -19.45
N PHE A 61 11.97 -8.68 -18.14
CA PHE A 61 12.87 -7.78 -17.44
C PHE A 61 13.83 -8.59 -16.57
N THR A 62 15.06 -8.13 -16.45
CA THR A 62 16.02 -8.64 -15.47
C THR A 62 16.09 -7.62 -14.35
N ILE A 63 15.87 -8.05 -13.10
CA ILE A 63 15.95 -7.19 -11.94
C ILE A 63 16.96 -7.72 -10.95
N ARG A 64 17.58 -6.81 -10.19
CA ARG A 64 18.40 -7.12 -9.02
C ARG A 64 17.66 -6.73 -7.76
N THR A 65 17.45 -7.66 -6.84
CA THR A 65 16.81 -7.41 -5.55
C THR A 65 17.74 -6.65 -4.59
N ASP A 66 17.18 -6.15 -3.49
CA ASP A 66 17.97 -5.47 -2.45
C ASP A 66 18.96 -6.43 -1.76
N GLU A 67 18.68 -7.75 -1.77
CA GLU A 67 19.55 -8.80 -1.28
C GLU A 67 20.69 -9.16 -2.26
N GLY A 68 20.66 -8.59 -3.48
CA GLY A 68 21.66 -8.80 -4.53
C GLY A 68 21.34 -9.94 -5.50
N ASP A 69 20.23 -10.63 -5.31
CA ASP A 69 19.78 -11.70 -6.20
C ASP A 69 19.27 -11.14 -7.53
N THR A 70 19.50 -11.88 -8.61
CA THR A 70 19.03 -11.52 -9.94
C THR A 70 17.83 -12.39 -10.31
N TYR A 71 16.70 -11.76 -10.64
CA TYR A 71 15.49 -12.43 -11.11
C TYR A 71 15.17 -12.05 -12.54
N GLN A 72 14.56 -13.00 -13.26
CA GLN A 72 14.00 -12.79 -14.58
C GLN A 72 12.46 -12.71 -14.45
N ILE A 73 11.89 -11.60 -14.85
CA ILE A 73 10.45 -11.33 -14.80
C ILE A 73 9.90 -11.53 -16.20
N PHE A 74 9.25 -12.64 -16.45
CA PHE A 74 8.60 -12.92 -17.72
C PHE A 74 7.20 -12.28 -17.74
N TYR A 75 6.91 -11.59 -18.82
CA TYR A 75 5.60 -10.98 -19.05
C TYR A 75 5.03 -11.41 -20.40
N SER A 76 3.72 -11.30 -20.53
CA SER A 76 2.93 -11.65 -21.71
C SER A 76 1.90 -10.54 -21.99
N PRO A 77 1.16 -10.58 -23.11
CA PRO A 77 0.07 -9.64 -23.37
C PRO A 77 -1.01 -9.59 -22.26
N ASN A 78 -1.12 -10.65 -21.46
CA ASN A 78 -2.07 -10.71 -20.35
C ASN A 78 -1.49 -10.15 -19.03
N THR A 79 -0.21 -9.79 -19.00
CA THR A 79 0.42 -9.18 -17.83
C THR A 79 0.02 -7.70 -17.76
N ARG A 80 -0.46 -7.26 -16.60
CA ARG A 80 -0.70 -5.84 -16.36
C ARG A 80 0.62 -5.16 -16.01
N LEU A 81 1.07 -4.25 -16.87
CA LEU A 81 2.17 -3.33 -16.55
C LEU A 81 1.56 -1.99 -16.15
N MET A 82 1.98 -1.46 -15.02
CA MET A 82 1.40 -0.24 -14.46
C MET A 82 2.49 0.68 -13.91
N LYS A 83 2.31 1.98 -14.10
CA LYS A 83 3.06 3.06 -13.48
C LYS A 83 2.05 4.10 -13.00
N ASP A 84 2.18 4.58 -11.75
CA ASP A 84 1.27 5.56 -11.16
C ASP A 84 -0.22 5.18 -11.27
N ARG A 85 -0.54 3.88 -11.18
CA ARG A 85 -1.88 3.30 -11.38
C ARG A 85 -2.42 3.41 -12.80
N GLN A 86 -1.60 3.81 -13.76
CA GLN A 86 -1.94 3.83 -15.18
C GLN A 86 -1.31 2.64 -15.89
N PRO A 87 -1.99 2.01 -16.85
CA PRO A 87 -1.38 0.98 -17.69
C PRO A 87 -0.28 1.60 -18.55
N ILE A 88 0.83 0.87 -18.70
CA ILE A 88 1.97 1.26 -19.52
C ILE A 88 2.36 0.12 -20.46
N GLU A 89 3.17 0.44 -21.47
CA GLU A 89 3.82 -0.54 -22.32
C GLU A 89 5.20 -0.95 -21.76
N ALA A 90 5.65 -2.15 -22.13
CA ALA A 90 6.95 -2.65 -21.65
C ALA A 90 8.15 -1.79 -22.10
N ALA A 91 8.00 -1.05 -23.21
CA ALA A 91 9.02 -0.12 -23.71
C ALA A 91 9.23 1.10 -22.81
N GLU A 92 8.27 1.41 -21.95
CA GLU A 92 8.35 2.53 -21.00
C GLU A 92 9.13 2.19 -19.73
N VAL A 93 9.42 0.91 -19.50
CA VAL A 93 10.23 0.45 -18.37
C VAL A 93 11.72 0.59 -18.70
N HIS A 94 12.44 1.36 -17.90
CA HIS A 94 13.85 1.70 -18.15
C HIS A 94 14.80 0.98 -17.17
N VAL A 95 16.04 0.81 -17.62
CA VAL A 95 17.10 0.35 -16.72
C VAL A 95 17.31 1.37 -15.62
N GLY A 96 17.32 0.91 -14.37
CA GLY A 96 17.39 1.76 -13.18
C GLY A 96 16.05 1.93 -12.46
N ASP A 97 14.92 1.70 -13.13
CA ASP A 97 13.60 1.73 -12.50
C ASP A 97 13.46 0.59 -11.49
N MET A 98 12.61 0.76 -10.51
CA MET A 98 12.28 -0.30 -9.56
C MET A 98 11.01 -1.02 -10.01
N LEU A 99 11.08 -2.32 -10.23
CA LEU A 99 9.91 -3.15 -10.47
C LEU A 99 9.46 -3.89 -9.23
N MET A 100 8.15 -3.95 -9.07
CA MET A 100 7.47 -4.91 -8.20
C MET A 100 6.67 -5.86 -9.10
N ALA A 101 7.12 -7.10 -9.21
CA ALA A 101 6.48 -8.12 -10.03
C ALA A 101 5.76 -9.14 -9.15
N GLY A 102 4.48 -9.34 -9.39
CA GLY A 102 3.66 -10.34 -8.71
C GLY A 102 3.13 -11.38 -9.67
N GLY A 103 3.11 -12.64 -9.24
CA GLY A 103 2.68 -13.78 -10.05
C GLY A 103 3.23 -15.09 -9.54
N LEU A 104 3.53 -16.00 -10.46
CA LEU A 104 4.14 -17.28 -10.13
C LEU A 104 5.66 -17.11 -9.95
N VAL A 105 6.12 -17.20 -8.70
CA VAL A 105 7.54 -17.07 -8.36
C VAL A 105 8.18 -18.45 -8.23
N ASP A 106 9.22 -18.69 -8.99
CA ASP A 106 10.16 -19.82 -8.78
C ASP A 106 11.45 -19.27 -8.16
N ALA A 107 11.57 -19.40 -6.85
CA ALA A 107 12.73 -18.90 -6.12
C ALA A 107 14.02 -19.68 -6.45
N LYS A 108 13.91 -20.96 -6.83
CA LYS A 108 15.06 -21.80 -7.19
C LYS A 108 15.61 -21.44 -8.57
N ALA A 109 14.73 -21.27 -9.54
CA ALA A 109 15.09 -20.82 -10.89
C ALA A 109 15.32 -19.30 -10.97
N ARG A 110 14.94 -18.55 -9.91
CA ARG A 110 14.96 -17.08 -9.88
C ARG A 110 14.18 -16.46 -11.04
N THR A 111 12.96 -16.94 -11.24
CA THR A 111 12.06 -16.47 -12.28
C THR A 111 10.70 -16.10 -11.72
N VAL A 112 10.03 -15.18 -12.39
CA VAL A 112 8.64 -14.79 -12.09
C VAL A 112 7.84 -14.80 -13.38
N GLY A 113 6.78 -15.63 -13.44
CA GLY A 113 5.73 -15.49 -14.44
C GLY A 113 4.76 -14.39 -13.99
N ALA A 114 4.94 -13.18 -14.48
CA ALA A 114 4.24 -12.02 -13.94
C ALA A 114 2.79 -11.91 -14.42
N VAL A 115 1.89 -11.69 -13.49
CA VAL A 115 0.49 -11.29 -13.73
C VAL A 115 0.35 -9.77 -13.62
N LEU A 116 1.11 -9.18 -12.70
CA LEU A 116 1.15 -7.73 -12.46
C LEU A 116 2.60 -7.28 -12.30
N VAL A 117 2.97 -6.22 -12.99
CA VAL A 117 4.24 -5.51 -12.80
C VAL A 117 3.92 -4.05 -12.51
N ILE A 118 4.48 -3.52 -11.44
CA ILE A 118 4.40 -2.10 -11.10
C ILE A 118 5.79 -1.52 -11.31
N ASP A 119 5.86 -0.52 -12.15
CA ASP A 119 7.06 0.28 -12.42
C ASP A 119 7.07 1.51 -11.52
N ILE A 120 8.21 1.78 -10.91
CA ILE A 120 8.48 2.98 -10.11
C ILE A 120 9.74 3.62 -10.68
N ASP A 121 9.62 4.84 -11.15
CA ASP A 121 10.70 5.59 -11.78
C ASP A 121 11.93 5.68 -10.86
N ALA A 122 13.11 5.49 -11.42
CA ALA A 122 14.38 5.56 -10.68
C ALA A 122 14.55 6.89 -9.93
N LYS A 123 14.07 7.98 -10.50
CA LYS A 123 14.10 9.31 -9.87
C LYS A 123 13.20 9.37 -8.63
N GLU A 124 12.00 8.77 -8.70
CA GLU A 124 11.09 8.69 -7.56
C GLU A 124 11.67 7.83 -6.44
N VAL A 125 12.30 6.71 -6.78
CA VAL A 125 13.02 5.85 -5.82
C VAL A 125 14.11 6.65 -5.11
N GLN A 126 14.91 7.42 -5.86
CA GLN A 126 15.96 8.23 -5.26
C GLN A 126 15.40 9.36 -4.39
N GLN A 127 14.33 10.03 -4.82
CA GLN A 127 13.65 11.04 -4.02
C GLN A 127 13.09 10.45 -2.73
N ALA A 128 12.43 9.29 -2.80
CA ALA A 128 11.91 8.59 -1.63
C ALA A 128 13.04 8.19 -0.65
N ARG A 129 14.18 7.71 -1.16
CA ARG A 129 15.36 7.41 -0.33
C ARG A 129 15.95 8.66 0.33
N ALA A 130 16.06 9.76 -0.41
CA ALA A 130 16.56 11.03 0.12
C ALA A 130 15.61 11.67 1.15
N ALA A 131 14.33 11.41 1.05
CA ALA A 131 13.28 11.84 1.96
C ALA A 131 13.19 10.99 3.24
N PHE A 132 13.70 9.73 3.19
CA PHE A 132 13.68 8.82 4.34
C PHE A 132 14.49 9.38 5.51
N GLY A 133 13.88 9.36 6.69
CA GLY A 133 14.43 9.96 7.90
C GLY A 133 14.21 11.48 8.02
N LYS A 134 13.78 12.17 6.95
CA LYS A 134 13.55 13.62 6.93
C LYS A 134 12.09 14.02 6.87
N THR A 135 11.33 13.45 5.94
CA THR A 135 9.89 13.74 5.76
C THR A 135 9.01 12.53 5.99
N TRP A 136 9.59 11.35 5.99
CA TRP A 136 8.92 10.12 6.37
C TRP A 136 9.91 9.12 6.98
N VAL A 137 9.41 8.29 7.89
CA VAL A 137 10.18 7.23 8.54
C VAL A 137 9.34 5.97 8.61
N MET A 138 10.02 4.84 8.67
CA MET A 138 9.41 3.54 8.93
C MET A 138 10.36 2.72 9.78
N GLY A 139 9.83 2.07 10.81
CA GLY A 139 10.67 1.26 11.69
C GLY A 139 9.88 0.50 12.73
N LYS A 140 10.60 -0.34 13.46
CA LYS A 140 10.08 -1.11 14.59
C LYS A 140 10.16 -0.27 15.86
N VAL A 141 9.06 -0.17 16.59
CA VAL A 141 9.01 0.51 17.88
C VAL A 141 9.86 -0.26 18.89
N THR A 142 10.83 0.42 19.50
CA THR A 142 11.73 -0.14 20.52
C THR A 142 11.42 0.40 21.91
N ALA A 143 10.90 1.64 22.02
CA ALA A 143 10.48 2.23 23.28
C ALA A 143 9.39 3.29 23.07
N ILE A 144 8.59 3.54 24.09
CA ILE A 144 7.59 4.62 24.13
C ILE A 144 7.71 5.30 25.49
N HIS A 145 7.95 6.62 25.48
CA HIS A 145 8.03 7.46 26.68
C HIS A 145 7.24 8.74 26.41
N ASP A 146 6.19 8.97 27.17
CA ASP A 146 5.30 10.10 27.01
C ASP A 146 4.83 10.24 25.53
N LEU A 147 5.11 11.37 24.91
CA LEU A 147 4.80 11.68 23.50
C LEU A 147 5.96 11.36 22.54
N LYS A 148 6.88 10.49 22.93
CA LYS A 148 8.04 10.11 22.13
C LYS A 148 8.08 8.60 21.91
N ILE A 149 8.17 8.22 20.64
CA ILE A 149 8.27 6.83 20.20
C ILE A 149 9.69 6.65 19.63
N THR A 150 10.46 5.77 20.21
CA THR A 150 11.78 5.39 19.68
C THR A 150 11.59 4.22 18.71
N ILE A 151 12.15 4.34 17.52
CA ILE A 151 12.10 3.31 16.50
C ILE A 151 13.50 2.91 16.03
N GLU A 152 13.66 1.64 15.67
CA GLU A 152 14.74 1.16 14.81
C GLU A 152 14.26 1.26 13.35
N ARG A 153 14.88 2.11 12.56
CA ARG A 153 14.49 2.34 11.17
C ARG A 153 14.67 1.09 10.30
N ALA A 154 13.70 0.83 9.42
CA ALA A 154 13.71 -0.38 8.60
C ALA A 154 14.81 -0.39 7.52
N GLY A 155 15.22 0.79 7.03
CA GLY A 155 16.18 0.91 5.93
C GLY A 155 17.64 0.75 6.34
N ASP A 156 18.07 1.46 7.38
CA ASP A 156 19.47 1.61 7.79
C ASP A 156 19.75 1.17 9.23
N LYS A 157 18.73 0.65 9.93
CA LYS A 157 18.83 0.18 11.32
C LYS A 157 19.20 1.27 12.34
N GLN A 158 19.20 2.53 11.94
CA GLN A 158 19.47 3.61 12.87
C GLN A 158 18.28 3.83 13.83
N THR A 159 18.62 4.23 15.05
CA THR A 159 17.62 4.63 16.04
C THR A 159 17.15 6.06 15.75
N GLN A 160 15.84 6.28 15.75
CA GLN A 160 15.24 7.60 15.59
C GLN A 160 14.12 7.81 16.58
N VAL A 161 14.05 9.02 17.14
CA VAL A 161 12.97 9.46 18.00
C VAL A 161 11.89 10.11 17.15
N VAL A 162 10.65 9.62 17.26
CA VAL A 162 9.45 10.16 16.65
C VAL A 162 8.63 10.81 17.75
N ALA A 163 8.52 12.14 17.73
CA ALA A 163 7.65 12.87 18.63
C ALA A 163 6.26 13.01 18.00
N VAL A 164 5.24 12.90 18.83
CA VAL A 164 3.85 13.06 18.47
C VAL A 164 3.19 14.12 19.37
N ASP A 165 2.14 14.74 18.91
CA ASP A 165 1.38 15.75 19.63
C ASP A 165 -0.13 15.58 19.40
N GLU A 166 -0.92 16.53 19.86
CA GLU A 166 -2.38 16.56 19.71
C GLU A 166 -2.86 16.67 18.26
N ASN A 167 -1.98 17.15 17.35
CA ASN A 167 -2.28 17.27 15.92
C ASN A 167 -1.84 16.02 15.14
N THR A 168 -1.19 15.06 15.79
CA THR A 168 -0.73 13.83 15.15
C THR A 168 -1.91 12.90 14.90
N SER A 169 -2.16 12.55 13.64
CA SER A 169 -3.17 11.57 13.25
C SER A 169 -2.62 10.15 13.34
N PHE A 170 -3.30 9.27 14.07
CA PHE A 170 -2.93 7.87 14.22
C PHE A 170 -3.89 6.97 13.45
N ARG A 171 -3.35 6.00 12.69
CA ARG A 171 -4.16 5.07 11.90
C ARG A 171 -3.65 3.64 12.01
N LYS A 172 -4.60 2.70 12.09
CA LYS A 172 -4.34 1.26 11.99
C LYS A 172 -5.28 0.67 10.96
N ARG A 173 -4.73 0.25 9.81
CA ARG A 173 -5.53 -0.10 8.63
C ARG A 173 -6.39 1.08 8.16
N ARG A 174 -7.72 0.99 8.30
CA ARG A 174 -8.71 2.04 7.95
C ARG A 174 -9.33 2.72 9.17
N GLU A 175 -8.89 2.36 10.37
CA GLU A 175 -9.42 2.86 11.65
C GLU A 175 -8.53 3.97 12.19
N ASP A 176 -9.14 5.02 12.72
CA ASP A 176 -8.45 6.01 13.51
C ASP A 176 -8.22 5.44 14.91
N VAL A 177 -7.01 5.58 15.40
CA VAL A 177 -6.56 5.05 16.68
C VAL A 177 -5.81 6.14 17.46
N THR A 178 -5.24 5.81 18.60
CA THR A 178 -4.51 6.76 19.46
C THR A 178 -3.09 6.27 19.75
N LEU A 179 -2.29 7.09 20.40
CA LEU A 179 -0.96 6.70 20.88
C LEU A 179 -1.00 5.45 21.78
N ALA A 180 -2.07 5.26 22.56
CA ALA A 180 -2.24 4.11 23.44
C ALA A 180 -2.31 2.76 22.70
N ASP A 181 -2.63 2.78 21.42
CA ASP A 181 -2.70 1.60 20.55
C ASP A 181 -1.35 1.21 19.97
N VAL A 182 -0.35 2.07 20.07
CA VAL A 182 1.03 1.80 19.63
C VAL A 182 1.76 0.99 20.70
N LYS A 183 2.38 -0.12 20.31
CA LYS A 183 3.08 -1.02 21.24
C LYS A 183 4.54 -1.21 20.82
N VAL A 184 5.40 -1.45 21.82
CA VAL A 184 6.77 -1.89 21.56
C VAL A 184 6.72 -3.18 20.74
N GLY A 185 7.51 -3.23 19.65
CA GLY A 185 7.50 -4.31 18.69
C GLY A 185 6.67 -4.06 17.44
N ASP A 186 5.74 -3.08 17.46
CA ASP A 186 4.96 -2.72 16.27
C ASP A 186 5.86 -2.14 15.17
N MET A 187 5.48 -2.43 13.94
CA MET A 187 6.01 -1.69 12.79
C MET A 187 5.15 -0.46 12.56
N ILE A 188 5.77 0.70 12.53
CA ILE A 188 5.09 1.96 12.23
C ILE A 188 5.70 2.66 11.01
N SER A 189 4.88 3.45 10.36
CA SER A 189 5.33 4.43 9.38
C SER A 189 4.79 5.80 9.80
N ALA A 190 5.63 6.81 9.76
CA ALA A 190 5.24 8.16 10.08
C ALA A 190 5.62 9.13 8.97
N GLN A 191 4.76 10.12 8.73
CA GLN A 191 5.02 11.29 7.90
C GLN A 191 5.14 12.51 8.79
N GLY A 192 6.00 13.45 8.42
CA GLY A 192 6.26 14.64 9.21
C GLY A 192 7.52 15.36 8.77
N ALA A 193 8.26 15.89 9.72
CA ALA A 193 9.52 16.59 9.45
C ALA A 193 10.58 16.31 10.54
N LEU A 194 11.83 16.22 10.10
CA LEU A 194 12.96 16.14 11.03
C LEU A 194 13.32 17.55 11.53
N HIS A 195 13.30 17.71 12.85
CA HIS A 195 13.77 18.91 13.54
C HIS A 195 14.93 18.55 14.47
N ALA A 196 16.11 19.01 14.15
CA ALA A 196 17.35 18.55 14.77
C ALA A 196 17.42 17.01 14.72
N ASP A 197 17.40 16.32 15.85
CA ASP A 197 17.48 14.85 15.92
C ASP A 197 16.13 14.19 16.21
N THR A 198 15.04 14.97 16.26
CA THR A 198 13.69 14.47 16.55
C THR A 198 12.79 14.60 15.33
N PHE A 199 12.14 13.52 14.96
CA PHE A 199 11.16 13.51 13.88
C PHE A 199 9.78 13.88 14.43
N LEU A 200 9.22 15.03 14.03
CA LEU A 200 7.88 15.46 14.43
C LEU A 200 6.85 14.85 13.46
N ALA A 201 6.03 13.94 13.96
CA ALA A 201 5.05 13.23 13.14
C ALA A 201 3.74 14.02 13.03
N THR A 202 3.25 14.20 11.81
CA THR A 202 1.88 14.67 11.53
C THR A 202 0.91 13.52 11.33
N THR A 203 1.40 12.39 10.81
CA THR A 203 0.62 11.17 10.64
C THR A 203 1.45 9.97 11.04
N LEU A 204 0.88 9.06 11.81
CA LEU A 204 1.48 7.79 12.21
C LEU A 204 0.54 6.65 11.85
N ARG A 205 1.06 5.63 11.17
CA ARG A 205 0.32 4.42 10.81
C ARG A 205 0.96 3.20 11.47
N ILE A 206 0.15 2.44 12.22
CA ILE A 206 0.54 1.14 12.73
C ILE A 206 0.32 0.12 11.61
N MET A 207 1.40 -0.51 11.21
CA MET A 207 1.36 -1.54 10.16
C MET A 207 0.98 -2.88 10.78
N PRO A 208 0.15 -3.70 10.13
CA PRO A 208 -0.10 -5.04 10.60
C PRO A 208 1.22 -5.83 10.60
N PRO A 209 1.45 -6.72 11.58
CA PRO A 209 2.60 -7.60 11.55
C PRO A 209 2.60 -8.32 10.21
N ARG A 210 3.73 -8.24 9.48
CA ARG A 210 3.95 -9.13 8.34
C ARG A 210 3.86 -10.54 8.90
N ALA A 211 2.92 -11.34 8.41
CA ALA A 211 2.99 -12.77 8.63
C ALA A 211 4.32 -13.23 8.01
N ILE A 212 5.35 -13.33 8.85
CA ILE A 212 6.58 -14.03 8.50
C ILE A 212 6.08 -15.43 8.17
N GLY A 213 6.28 -15.83 6.90
CA GLY A 213 5.81 -17.12 6.42
C GLY A 213 6.20 -18.19 7.44
N GLN A 214 5.21 -18.82 8.04
CA GLN A 214 5.42 -20.13 8.64
C GLN A 214 5.91 -20.99 7.49
N ALA A 215 7.20 -21.26 7.48
CA ALA A 215 7.74 -22.38 6.76
C ALA A 215 6.88 -23.56 7.21
N ASN A 216 6.04 -24.06 6.30
CA ASN A 216 5.27 -25.25 6.52
C ASN A 216 6.28 -26.38 6.76
N GLY A 217 6.55 -26.64 8.04
CA GLY A 217 7.09 -27.91 8.46
C GLY A 217 6.03 -28.95 8.11
N VAL A 218 6.20 -29.59 6.98
CA VAL A 218 5.52 -30.86 6.68
C VAL A 218 6.05 -31.84 7.72
N PRO A 219 5.20 -32.42 8.60
CA PRO A 219 5.65 -33.52 9.46
C PRO A 219 5.88 -34.71 8.54
N ILE A 220 7.13 -35.14 8.44
CA ILE A 220 7.51 -36.43 7.86
C ILE A 220 7.06 -37.49 8.86
N GLN A 221 6.03 -38.26 8.51
CA GLN A 221 5.76 -39.58 9.09
C GLN A 221 6.42 -40.65 8.23
#